data_8e379826d8b976af5685d86d8b0b7a96
#
_entry.id   8e379826d8b976af5685d86d8b0b7a96
#
_cell.length_a   1.000
_cell.length_b   1.000
_cell.length_c   1.000
_cell.angle_alpha   90.00
_cell.angle_beta   90.00
_cell.angle_gamma   90.00
#
_symmetry.space_group_name_H-M   'P 1'
#
loop_
_entity.id
_entity.type
_entity.pdbx_description
1 polymer ?
#
loop_
_entity_poly.entity_id
_entity_poly.type
_entity_poly.pdbx_seq_one_letter_code
_entity_poly.pdbx_strand_id
1 'polypeptide(L)'
;RDISEAKRVDVIRDGKEVSINLPGDLNMLNMLQSTPMFMEPMIPAVADSVVKGSLADRIGIEKGSTIVAFNGKPIDSHNSFINEIGKLRDMLAVASSHADSLKARKATITFIKGDKKYTASVTMSSTLQFGYFIKPLDYKVSTVSYSFLESIPAGINHGLEVLSSYVSDMKYVFSAEGVKSLGGFGTI
;
A
#
# COMPACT_ATOMS: atom_id res chain seq x y z
N ARG A 1 -7.28 2.01 14.45
CA ARG A 1 -7.54 1.67 15.83
C ARG A 1 -8.85 0.90 15.96
N ASP A 2 -9.95 1.43 15.51
CA ASP A 2 -11.27 0.80 15.65
C ASP A 2 -11.31 -0.62 15.08
N ILE A 3 -10.56 -0.90 14.02
CA ILE A 3 -10.46 -2.24 13.42
C ILE A 3 -9.72 -3.21 14.35
N SER A 4 -8.69 -2.78 15.10
CA SER A 4 -7.97 -3.68 16.02
C SER A 4 -8.82 -4.12 17.21
N GLU A 5 -9.89 -3.39 17.52
CA GLU A 5 -10.84 -3.68 18.59
C GLU A 5 -12.13 -4.32 18.08
N ALA A 6 -12.34 -4.29 16.77
CA ALA A 6 -13.55 -4.83 16.14
C ALA A 6 -13.52 -6.35 16.04
N LYS A 7 -14.65 -6.99 16.25
CA LYS A 7 -14.84 -8.43 16.02
C LYS A 7 -15.30 -8.74 14.60
N ARG A 8 -15.90 -7.77 13.93
CA ARG A 8 -16.46 -7.87 12.58
C ARG A 8 -16.32 -6.54 11.86
N VAL A 9 -16.06 -6.60 10.56
CA VAL A 9 -16.07 -5.46 9.65
C VAL A 9 -17.03 -5.76 8.50
N ASP A 10 -17.91 -4.81 8.22
CA ASP A 10 -18.79 -4.87 7.08
C ASP A 10 -18.20 -4.02 5.95
N VAL A 11 -17.98 -4.63 4.79
CA VAL A 11 -17.35 -4.02 3.63
C VAL A 11 -18.24 -4.14 2.40
N ILE A 12 -18.11 -3.19 1.46
CA ILE A 12 -18.75 -3.29 0.16
C ILE A 12 -17.73 -3.90 -0.81
N ARG A 13 -18.02 -5.09 -1.35
CA ARG A 13 -17.22 -5.78 -2.35
C ARG A 13 -18.07 -6.03 -3.58
N ASP A 14 -17.65 -5.53 -4.74
CA ASP A 14 -18.41 -5.64 -6.00
C ASP A 14 -19.85 -5.14 -5.88
N GLY A 15 -20.06 -4.05 -5.15
CA GLY A 15 -21.36 -3.44 -4.89
C GLY A 15 -22.27 -4.23 -3.91
N LYS A 16 -21.75 -5.28 -3.26
CA LYS A 16 -22.46 -6.08 -2.25
C LYS A 16 -21.84 -5.90 -0.89
N GLU A 17 -22.68 -5.84 0.13
CA GLU A 17 -22.25 -5.85 1.51
C GLU A 17 -21.76 -7.24 1.92
N VAL A 18 -20.56 -7.31 2.48
CA VAL A 18 -19.93 -8.56 2.95
C VAL A 18 -19.43 -8.35 4.37
N SER A 19 -19.87 -9.19 5.29
CA SER A 19 -19.40 -9.21 6.68
C SER A 19 -18.18 -10.12 6.80
N ILE A 20 -17.11 -9.59 7.39
CA ILE A 20 -15.85 -10.31 7.64
C ILE A 20 -15.63 -10.36 9.14
N ASN A 21 -15.54 -11.57 9.70
CA ASN A 21 -15.14 -11.76 11.07
C ASN A 21 -13.63 -11.57 11.19
N LEU A 22 -13.20 -10.77 12.14
CA LEU A 22 -11.79 -10.51 12.40
C LEU A 22 -11.24 -11.53 13.41
N PRO A 23 -9.98 -11.98 13.26
CA PRO A 23 -9.31 -12.80 14.25
C PRO A 23 -9.26 -12.09 15.61
N GLY A 24 -9.46 -12.83 16.70
CA GLY A 24 -9.49 -12.26 18.05
C GLY A 24 -8.11 -11.85 18.60
N ASP A 25 -7.04 -12.19 17.88
CA ASP A 25 -5.63 -11.88 18.19
C ASP A 25 -5.09 -10.69 17.39
N LEU A 26 -5.95 -10.00 16.62
CA LEU A 26 -5.56 -8.77 15.96
C LEU A 26 -5.17 -7.71 16.99
N ASN A 27 -3.96 -7.20 16.87
CA ASN A 27 -3.52 -6.04 17.63
C ASN A 27 -2.95 -4.98 16.68
N MET A 28 -3.01 -3.72 17.11
CA MET A 28 -2.60 -2.58 16.31
C MET A 28 -1.14 -2.67 15.87
N LEU A 29 -0.24 -3.15 16.74
CA LEU A 29 1.18 -3.25 16.43
C LEU A 29 1.43 -4.24 15.29
N ASN A 30 0.80 -5.43 15.35
CA ASN A 30 0.92 -6.43 14.29
C ASN A 30 0.35 -5.90 12.95
N MET A 31 -0.73 -5.12 13.00
CA MET A 31 -1.31 -4.50 11.81
C MET A 31 -0.37 -3.46 11.18
N LEU A 32 0.27 -2.63 12.00
CA LEU A 32 1.21 -1.61 11.54
C LEU A 32 2.53 -2.20 11.01
N GLN A 33 2.96 -3.34 11.56
CA GLN A 33 4.20 -4.03 11.17
C GLN A 33 4.01 -5.07 10.07
N SER A 34 2.76 -5.33 9.65
CA SER A 34 2.47 -6.34 8.63
C SER A 34 3.09 -5.99 7.28
N THR A 35 3.62 -7.01 6.61
CA THR A 35 4.14 -6.88 5.24
C THR A 35 3.50 -7.97 4.37
N PRO A 36 2.67 -7.62 3.39
CA PRO A 36 2.23 -6.26 3.01
C PRO A 36 1.41 -5.58 4.12
N MET A 37 1.23 -4.27 4.02
CA MET A 37 0.43 -3.50 4.98
C MET A 37 -0.96 -4.10 5.14
N PHE A 38 -1.46 -4.16 6.37
CA PHE A 38 -2.77 -4.74 6.69
C PHE A 38 -3.91 -4.07 5.91
N MET A 39 -3.84 -2.75 5.78
CA MET A 39 -4.73 -1.95 4.94
C MET A 39 -3.94 -0.86 4.24
N GLU A 40 -4.18 -0.70 2.96
CA GLU A 40 -3.59 0.37 2.17
C GLU A 40 -4.59 0.85 1.10
N PRO A 41 -4.54 2.12 0.69
CA PRO A 41 -5.34 2.60 -0.43
C PRO A 41 -5.00 1.79 -1.69
N MET A 42 -6.02 1.33 -2.40
CA MET A 42 -5.85 0.65 -3.67
C MET A 42 -5.52 1.69 -4.75
N ILE A 43 -4.24 1.81 -5.10
CA ILE A 43 -3.77 2.79 -6.08
C ILE A 43 -3.79 2.14 -7.48
N PRO A 44 -4.47 2.71 -8.46
CA PRO A 44 -4.45 2.18 -9.83
C PRO A 44 -3.02 2.09 -10.39
N ALA A 45 -2.70 0.98 -11.09
CA ALA A 45 -1.39 0.79 -11.72
C ALA A 45 -1.26 1.58 -13.04
N VAL A 46 -1.62 2.87 -13.00
CA VAL A 46 -1.61 3.79 -14.14
C VAL A 46 -0.38 4.68 -14.06
N ALA A 47 0.38 4.74 -15.14
CA ALA A 47 1.54 5.63 -15.26
C ALA A 47 1.10 7.08 -15.42
N ASP A 48 1.54 7.97 -14.53
CA ASP A 48 1.42 9.43 -14.69
C ASP A 48 2.61 9.98 -15.46
N SER A 49 3.80 9.47 -15.17
CA SER A 49 5.01 9.80 -15.91
C SER A 49 5.99 8.63 -15.93
N VAL A 50 6.93 8.65 -16.87
CA VAL A 50 7.93 7.60 -17.07
C VAL A 50 9.31 8.23 -17.10
N VAL A 51 10.25 7.61 -16.42
CA VAL A 51 11.65 8.04 -16.39
C VAL A 51 12.31 7.66 -17.70
N LYS A 52 12.83 8.65 -18.44
CA LYS A 52 13.51 8.42 -19.71
C LYS A 52 14.70 7.47 -19.57
N GLY A 53 14.78 6.48 -20.45
CA GLY A 53 15.81 5.44 -20.43
C GLY A 53 15.58 4.33 -19.41
N SER A 54 14.53 4.40 -18.60
CA SER A 54 14.14 3.34 -17.66
C SER A 54 13.62 2.09 -18.36
N LEU A 55 13.37 1.03 -17.59
CA LEU A 55 12.76 -0.19 -18.12
C LEU A 55 11.37 0.07 -18.70
N ALA A 56 10.55 0.87 -17.98
CA ALA A 56 9.21 1.26 -18.42
C ALA A 56 9.25 2.00 -19.78
N ASP A 57 10.16 2.96 -19.94
CA ASP A 57 10.37 3.69 -21.18
C ASP A 57 10.76 2.77 -22.34
N ARG A 58 11.74 1.87 -22.10
CA ARG A 58 12.24 0.94 -23.12
C ARG A 58 11.19 -0.03 -23.64
N ILE A 59 10.21 -0.41 -22.83
CA ILE A 59 9.13 -1.30 -23.26
C ILE A 59 7.93 -0.54 -23.82
N GLY A 60 7.98 0.79 -23.87
CA GLY A 60 6.97 1.64 -24.48
C GLY A 60 5.80 2.01 -23.56
N ILE A 61 5.98 1.91 -22.24
CA ILE A 61 5.04 2.50 -21.28
C ILE A 61 5.15 4.01 -21.37
N GLU A 62 4.02 4.69 -21.39
CA GLU A 62 3.92 6.15 -21.40
C GLU A 62 2.82 6.60 -20.44
N LYS A 63 2.68 7.90 -20.27
CA LYS A 63 1.59 8.49 -19.47
C LYS A 63 0.23 7.94 -19.89
N GLY A 64 -0.55 7.48 -18.91
CA GLY A 64 -1.86 6.86 -19.10
C GLY A 64 -1.82 5.35 -19.36
N SER A 65 -0.65 4.75 -19.57
CA SER A 65 -0.54 3.29 -19.67
C SER A 65 -0.91 2.63 -18.35
N THR A 66 -1.65 1.52 -18.40
CA THR A 66 -2.08 0.75 -17.23
C THR A 66 -1.42 -0.63 -17.23
N ILE A 67 -0.70 -0.99 -16.18
CA ILE A 67 -0.16 -2.34 -16.00
C ILE A 67 -1.30 -3.26 -15.58
N VAL A 68 -1.50 -4.36 -16.31
CA VAL A 68 -2.63 -5.28 -16.10
C VAL A 68 -2.21 -6.71 -15.79
N ALA A 69 -0.95 -7.09 -16.04
CA ALA A 69 -0.42 -8.38 -15.59
C ALA A 69 1.11 -8.33 -15.43
N PHE A 70 1.60 -9.15 -14.49
CA PHE A 70 3.01 -9.38 -14.22
C PHE A 70 3.27 -10.88 -14.07
N ASN A 71 4.18 -11.44 -14.88
CA ASN A 71 4.46 -12.88 -14.97
C ASN A 71 3.17 -13.73 -15.12
N GLY A 72 2.22 -13.23 -15.93
CA GLY A 72 0.94 -13.90 -16.18
C GLY A 72 -0.11 -13.73 -15.07
N LYS A 73 0.25 -13.15 -13.91
CA LYS A 73 -0.69 -12.84 -12.83
C LYS A 73 -1.38 -11.51 -13.09
N PRO A 74 -2.70 -11.43 -12.93
CA PRO A 74 -3.43 -10.16 -13.03
C PRO A 74 -2.92 -9.13 -12.01
N ILE A 75 -2.81 -7.89 -12.45
CA ILE A 75 -2.48 -6.73 -11.63
C ILE A 75 -3.71 -5.82 -11.62
N ASP A 76 -4.30 -5.62 -10.46
CA ASP A 76 -5.47 -4.78 -10.20
C ASP A 76 -5.11 -3.41 -9.62
N SER A 77 -3.89 -3.29 -9.07
CA SER A 77 -3.42 -2.09 -8.38
C SER A 77 -1.91 -1.95 -8.49
N HIS A 78 -1.40 -0.75 -8.23
CA HIS A 78 0.03 -0.53 -8.07
C HIS A 78 0.59 -1.35 -6.91
N ASN A 79 -0.19 -1.49 -5.83
CA ASN A 79 0.17 -2.26 -4.65
C ASN A 79 0.42 -3.74 -5.03
N SER A 80 -0.49 -4.35 -5.80
CA SER A 80 -0.28 -5.73 -6.27
C SER A 80 0.93 -5.86 -7.21
N PHE A 81 1.21 -4.85 -8.03
CA PHE A 81 2.42 -4.81 -8.87
C PHE A 81 3.70 -4.76 -8.02
N ILE A 82 3.76 -3.91 -7.00
CA ILE A 82 4.91 -3.82 -6.08
C ILE A 82 5.10 -5.11 -5.29
N ASN A 83 4.02 -5.75 -4.87
CA ASN A 83 4.07 -7.05 -4.18
C ASN A 83 4.66 -8.15 -5.07
N GLU A 84 4.32 -8.20 -6.36
CA GLU A 84 4.93 -9.16 -7.30
C GLU A 84 6.41 -8.85 -7.57
N ILE A 85 6.81 -7.58 -7.62
CA ILE A 85 8.24 -7.18 -7.67
C ILE A 85 8.95 -7.60 -6.37
N GLY A 86 8.30 -7.48 -5.21
CA GLY A 86 8.83 -7.94 -3.92
C GLY A 86 9.23 -9.42 -3.95
N LYS A 87 8.42 -10.28 -4.56
CA LYS A 87 8.74 -11.71 -4.73
C LYS A 87 10.01 -11.93 -5.58
N LEU A 88 10.25 -11.09 -6.59
CA LEU A 88 11.52 -11.15 -7.33
C LEU A 88 12.70 -10.75 -6.45
N ARG A 89 12.51 -9.80 -5.54
CA ARG A 89 13.53 -9.39 -4.57
C ARG A 89 13.89 -10.53 -3.63
N ASP A 90 12.89 -11.26 -3.14
CA ASP A 90 13.10 -12.42 -2.28
C ASP A 90 13.87 -13.54 -3.03
N MET A 91 13.49 -13.82 -4.27
CA MET A 91 14.23 -14.77 -5.12
C MET A 91 15.67 -14.30 -5.40
N LEU A 92 15.87 -13.00 -5.59
CA LEU A 92 17.18 -12.42 -5.83
C LEU A 92 18.08 -12.51 -4.58
N ALA A 93 17.50 -12.35 -3.38
CA ALA A 93 18.21 -12.41 -2.11
C ALA A 93 18.81 -13.81 -1.83
N VAL A 94 18.17 -14.87 -2.35
CA VAL A 94 18.63 -16.26 -2.18
C VAL A 94 19.42 -16.79 -3.40
N ALA A 95 19.62 -15.95 -4.44
CA ALA A 95 20.36 -16.34 -5.63
C ALA A 95 21.85 -16.55 -5.30
N SER A 96 22.35 -17.77 -5.52
CA SER A 96 23.73 -18.17 -5.18
C SER A 96 24.71 -17.99 -6.35
N SER A 97 24.21 -17.76 -7.55
CA SER A 97 25.03 -17.55 -8.75
C SER A 97 24.56 -16.37 -9.59
N HIS A 98 25.45 -15.90 -10.48
CA HIS A 98 25.06 -14.87 -11.47
C HIS A 98 23.93 -15.36 -12.39
N ALA A 99 23.93 -16.63 -12.76
CA ALA A 99 22.86 -17.22 -13.58
C ALA A 99 21.51 -17.23 -12.85
N ASP A 100 21.50 -17.57 -11.55
CA ASP A 100 20.28 -17.52 -10.71
C ASP A 100 19.78 -16.09 -10.55
N SER A 101 20.70 -15.14 -10.33
CA SER A 101 20.37 -13.71 -10.28
C SER A 101 19.72 -13.22 -11.59
N LEU A 102 20.26 -13.58 -12.73
CA LEU A 102 19.68 -13.24 -14.04
C LEU A 102 18.30 -13.88 -14.22
N LYS A 103 18.13 -15.14 -13.82
CA LYS A 103 16.86 -15.85 -13.88
C LYS A 103 15.81 -15.20 -12.99
N ALA A 104 16.17 -14.85 -11.75
CA ALA A 104 15.28 -14.19 -10.79
C ALA A 104 14.77 -12.82 -11.27
N ARG A 105 15.52 -12.12 -12.14
CA ARG A 105 15.17 -10.81 -12.67
C ARG A 105 14.38 -10.83 -13.98
N LYS A 106 14.17 -12.00 -14.58
CA LYS A 106 13.34 -12.13 -15.78
C LYS A 106 11.87 -11.96 -15.40
N ALA A 107 11.16 -11.12 -16.15
CA ALA A 107 9.75 -10.88 -15.95
C ALA A 107 9.04 -10.65 -17.28
N THR A 108 7.75 -10.93 -17.28
CA THR A 108 6.84 -10.60 -18.39
C THR A 108 5.83 -9.58 -17.87
N ILE A 109 5.74 -8.45 -18.55
CA ILE A 109 4.86 -7.33 -18.16
C ILE A 109 3.84 -7.14 -19.26
N THR A 110 2.56 -7.13 -18.86
CA THR A 110 1.47 -6.82 -19.78
C THR A 110 0.84 -5.49 -19.36
N PHE A 111 0.69 -4.60 -20.32
CA PHE A 111 0.10 -3.27 -20.08
C PHE A 111 -0.83 -2.88 -21.22
N ILE A 112 -1.73 -1.94 -20.94
CA ILE A 112 -2.65 -1.35 -21.89
C ILE A 112 -2.17 0.09 -22.13
N LYS A 113 -2.08 0.46 -23.41
CA LYS A 113 -1.76 1.81 -23.90
C LYS A 113 -2.81 2.21 -24.92
N GLY A 114 -3.63 3.22 -24.59
CA GLY A 114 -4.86 3.47 -25.32
C GLY A 114 -5.77 2.23 -25.27
N ASP A 115 -6.25 1.80 -26.43
CA ASP A 115 -7.10 0.61 -26.55
C ASP A 115 -6.32 -0.69 -26.87
N LYS A 116 -4.99 -0.64 -26.85
CA LYS A 116 -4.15 -1.77 -27.25
C LYS A 116 -3.43 -2.38 -26.06
N LYS A 117 -3.40 -3.71 -26.03
CA LYS A 117 -2.68 -4.50 -25.04
C LYS A 117 -1.32 -4.92 -25.59
N TYR A 118 -0.28 -4.71 -24.80
CA TYR A 118 1.11 -5.05 -25.11
C TYR A 118 1.67 -5.99 -24.06
N THR A 119 2.55 -6.87 -24.48
CA THR A 119 3.28 -7.77 -23.57
C THR A 119 4.76 -7.72 -23.92
N ALA A 120 5.59 -7.46 -22.90
CA ALA A 120 7.03 -7.38 -23.05
C ALA A 120 7.73 -8.33 -22.06
N SER A 121 8.67 -9.13 -22.57
CA SER A 121 9.58 -9.93 -21.74
C SER A 121 10.84 -9.13 -21.48
N VAL A 122 11.22 -8.99 -20.22
CA VAL A 122 12.28 -8.09 -19.77
C VAL A 122 13.21 -8.79 -18.77
N THR A 123 14.42 -8.27 -18.65
CA THR A 123 15.29 -8.53 -17.50
C THR A 123 15.44 -7.25 -16.72
N MET A 124 14.95 -7.25 -15.49
CA MET A 124 15.02 -6.08 -14.59
C MET A 124 16.46 -5.86 -14.12
N SER A 125 16.76 -4.64 -13.66
CA SER A 125 18.03 -4.32 -13.01
C SER A 125 18.20 -5.10 -11.70
N SER A 126 19.41 -5.12 -11.15
CA SER A 126 19.65 -5.71 -9.81
C SER A 126 18.89 -4.99 -8.70
N THR A 127 18.57 -3.72 -8.89
CA THR A 127 17.76 -2.91 -7.96
C THR A 127 16.25 -3.07 -8.16
N LEU A 128 15.82 -3.86 -9.18
CA LEU A 128 14.42 -4.08 -9.55
C LEU A 128 13.61 -2.80 -9.80
N GLN A 129 14.30 -1.73 -10.22
CA GLN A 129 13.65 -0.47 -10.55
C GLN A 129 12.94 -0.58 -11.89
N PHE A 130 11.68 -0.15 -11.92
CA PHE A 130 10.86 -0.17 -13.13
C PHE A 130 10.87 1.18 -13.85
N GLY A 131 10.79 2.27 -13.12
CA GLY A 131 11.00 3.63 -13.62
C GLY A 131 9.76 4.30 -14.18
N TYR A 132 8.62 4.17 -13.50
CA TYR A 132 7.44 4.98 -13.73
C TYR A 132 6.94 5.58 -12.41
N PHE A 133 6.21 6.67 -12.50
CA PHE A 133 5.49 7.25 -11.37
C PHE A 133 4.01 6.99 -11.56
N ILE A 134 3.33 6.62 -10.49
CA ILE A 134 1.89 6.36 -10.49
C ILE A 134 1.11 7.67 -10.52
N LYS A 135 -0.07 7.63 -11.11
CA LYS A 135 -1.03 8.73 -10.97
C LYS A 135 -1.47 8.81 -9.50
N PRO A 136 -1.32 9.98 -8.86
CA PRO A 136 -1.81 10.18 -7.50
C PRO A 136 -3.31 9.87 -7.41
N LEU A 137 -3.75 9.38 -6.25
CA LEU A 137 -5.18 9.23 -5.99
C LEU A 137 -5.81 10.62 -5.95
N ASP A 138 -6.89 10.78 -6.70
CA ASP A 138 -7.67 12.01 -6.71
C ASP A 138 -8.67 11.95 -5.54
N TYR A 139 -8.22 12.43 -4.39
CA TYR A 139 -9.05 12.50 -3.21
C TYR A 139 -10.05 13.65 -3.34
N LYS A 140 -11.33 13.35 -3.23
CA LYS A 140 -12.35 14.38 -3.06
C LYS A 140 -12.17 15.02 -1.69
N VAL A 141 -11.60 16.20 -1.65
CA VAL A 141 -11.50 17.00 -0.42
C VAL A 141 -12.87 17.61 -0.16
N SER A 142 -13.49 17.30 0.98
CA SER A 142 -14.67 18.02 1.46
C SER A 142 -14.23 19.08 2.47
N THR A 143 -14.66 20.32 2.24
CA THR A 143 -14.45 21.41 3.19
C THR A 143 -15.67 21.52 4.07
N VAL A 144 -15.49 21.34 5.37
CA VAL A 144 -16.53 21.63 6.38
C VAL A 144 -16.36 23.07 6.80
N SER A 145 -17.38 23.90 6.58
CA SER A 145 -17.39 25.31 6.97
C SER A 145 -18.37 25.53 8.12
N TYR A 146 -17.96 26.29 9.09
CA TYR A 146 -18.79 26.66 10.23
C TYR A 146 -19.00 28.20 10.26
N SER A 147 -20.19 28.65 10.62
CA SER A 147 -20.38 30.03 10.99
C SER A 147 -19.65 30.36 12.30
N PHE A 148 -19.48 31.62 12.61
CA PHE A 148 -18.79 32.06 13.85
C PHE A 148 -19.38 31.41 15.12
N LEU A 149 -20.71 31.36 15.25
CA LEU A 149 -21.36 30.76 16.40
C LEU A 149 -21.24 29.21 16.42
N GLU A 150 -21.29 28.58 15.29
CA GLU A 150 -21.15 27.10 15.15
C GLU A 150 -19.69 26.64 15.35
N SER A 151 -18.71 27.49 15.07
CA SER A 151 -17.31 27.16 15.24
C SER A 151 -16.93 26.90 16.70
N ILE A 152 -17.59 27.54 17.67
CA ILE A 152 -17.30 27.36 19.09
C ILE A 152 -17.62 25.92 19.56
N PRO A 153 -18.87 25.42 19.43
CA PRO A 153 -19.17 24.03 19.82
C PRO A 153 -18.43 23.01 18.94
N ALA A 154 -18.25 23.28 17.66
CA ALA A 154 -17.49 22.42 16.79
C ALA A 154 -16.03 22.29 17.23
N GLY A 155 -15.39 23.40 17.59
CA GLY A 155 -14.02 23.42 18.11
C GLY A 155 -13.87 22.69 19.45
N ILE A 156 -14.83 22.86 20.36
CA ILE A 156 -14.85 22.14 21.64
C ILE A 156 -15.00 20.64 21.42
N ASN A 157 -15.95 20.22 20.59
CA ASN A 157 -16.14 18.79 20.27
C ASN A 157 -14.89 18.19 19.64
N HIS A 158 -14.30 18.85 18.64
CA HIS A 158 -13.07 18.40 18.02
C HIS A 158 -11.91 18.31 19.03
N GLY A 159 -11.77 19.29 19.91
CA GLY A 159 -10.76 19.25 20.98
C GLY A 159 -10.96 18.07 21.93
N LEU A 160 -12.21 17.75 22.31
CA LEU A 160 -12.52 16.59 23.14
C LEU A 160 -12.25 15.26 22.42
N GLU A 161 -12.56 15.17 21.13
CA GLU A 161 -12.24 13.99 20.30
C GLU A 161 -10.72 13.75 20.22
N VAL A 162 -9.95 14.80 19.95
CA VAL A 162 -8.49 14.74 19.92
C VAL A 162 -7.93 14.32 21.28
N LEU A 163 -8.41 14.93 22.37
CA LEU A 163 -7.97 14.57 23.72
C LEU A 163 -8.32 13.11 24.08
N SER A 164 -9.54 12.67 23.74
CA SER A 164 -9.97 11.28 23.93
C SER A 164 -9.08 10.31 23.15
N SER A 165 -8.69 10.65 21.93
CA SER A 165 -7.75 9.86 21.13
C SER A 165 -6.39 9.76 21.80
N TYR A 166 -5.81 10.86 22.27
CA TYR A 166 -4.55 10.85 23.02
C TYR A 166 -4.60 10.00 24.29
N VAL A 167 -5.67 10.13 25.09
CA VAL A 167 -5.84 9.31 26.30
C VAL A 167 -5.92 7.82 25.95
N SER A 168 -6.58 7.50 24.85
CA SER A 168 -6.68 6.10 24.38
C SER A 168 -5.35 5.57 23.86
N ASP A 169 -4.58 6.38 23.13
CA ASP A 169 -3.25 6.02 22.66
C ASP A 169 -2.28 5.82 23.83
N MET A 170 -2.40 6.62 24.90
CA MET A 170 -1.65 6.42 26.14
C MET A 170 -1.98 5.07 26.79
N LYS A 171 -3.24 4.63 26.81
CA LYS A 171 -3.59 3.30 27.33
C LYS A 171 -2.87 2.19 26.55
N TYR A 172 -2.71 2.36 25.24
CA TYR A 172 -1.96 1.42 24.42
C TYR A 172 -0.47 1.42 24.76
N VAL A 173 0.14 2.60 24.94
CA VAL A 173 1.56 2.72 25.35
C VAL A 173 1.83 2.01 26.69
N PHE A 174 0.87 2.05 27.62
CA PHE A 174 0.96 1.35 28.91
C PHE A 174 0.47 -0.12 28.88
N SER A 175 0.05 -0.63 27.71
CA SER A 175 -0.23 -2.06 27.55
C SER A 175 1.05 -2.90 27.56
N ALA A 176 0.93 -4.21 27.81
CA ALA A 176 2.09 -5.11 27.79
C ALA A 176 2.82 -5.15 26.44
N GLU A 177 2.07 -4.99 25.34
CA GLU A 177 2.59 -4.91 23.97
C GLU A 177 3.26 -3.55 23.71
N GLY A 178 2.62 -2.46 24.15
CA GLY A 178 3.13 -1.09 23.99
C GLY A 178 4.44 -0.88 24.74
N VAL A 179 4.53 -1.35 25.99
CA VAL A 179 5.76 -1.28 26.78
C VAL A 179 6.92 -2.04 26.12
N LYS A 180 6.64 -3.20 25.50
CA LYS A 180 7.67 -3.94 24.73
C LYS A 180 8.13 -3.20 23.48
N SER A 181 7.24 -2.42 22.85
CA SER A 181 7.58 -1.64 21.64
C SER A 181 8.37 -0.37 21.97
N LEU A 182 8.25 0.17 23.19
CA LEU A 182 9.04 1.30 23.70
C LEU A 182 10.46 0.89 24.13
N GLY A 183 10.80 -0.39 24.07
CA GLY A 183 12.10 -0.94 24.42
C GLY A 183 13.23 -0.39 23.55
N GLY A 184 13.76 0.75 23.96
CA GLY A 184 14.92 1.40 23.35
C GLY A 184 15.85 2.06 24.38
N PHE A 185 15.39 2.24 25.61
CA PHE A 185 16.21 2.86 26.66
C PHE A 185 16.98 1.87 27.57
N GLY A 186 16.80 0.57 27.36
CA GLY A 186 17.41 -0.48 28.20
C GLY A 186 18.30 -1.49 27.49
N THR A 187 18.59 -1.30 26.21
CA THR A 187 19.46 -2.20 25.41
C THR A 187 20.63 -1.44 24.79
N ILE A 188 21.35 -0.67 25.59
CA ILE A 188 22.71 -0.19 25.28
C ILE A 188 23.64 -0.91 26.20
#